data_ae1c919cc9c120a67680dec53e0ff9a1
#
_entry.id   ae1c919cc9c120a67680dec53e0ff9a1
#
_cell.length_a   1.000
_cell.length_b   1.000
_cell.length_c   1.000
_cell.angle_alpha   90.00
_cell.angle_beta   90.00
_cell.angle_gamma   90.00
#
_symmetry.space_group_name_H-M   'P 1'
#
loop_
_entity.id
_entity.type
_entity.pdbx_description
1 polymer ?
#
loop_
_entity_poly.entity_id
_entity_poly.type
_entity_poly.pdbx_seq_one_letter_code
_entity_poly.pdbx_strand_id
1 'polypeptide(L)'
;MRKYLRYALLTLLWGAVAAYVVYAGTAAGRLRAGKKVGRVEIEVVDSSSMGYLVSGRMVREWIAHSGIKTNGTAVDAVELAAIEALIAKNGFVERVDAYVTYGGVLHIDISQRRPLLRLLTDGVDSYVTPEGYVFAAPRASSLYVPVVTGSYRPPFPASYVGSVREHIDLRLGEIDERIAELEREKYPLYRREMENDRNISALRRMRIKRQWWRLEGSREFDARVDALREKKAGLRRTYRYRAGVIREEIERIAGLQEAERR
;
A
#
# COMPACT_ATOMS: atom_id res chain seq x y z
N MET A 1 -34.43 -63.22 2.89
CA MET A 1 -35.29 -62.38 2.01
C MET A 1 -35.68 -61.05 2.61
N ARG A 2 -36.19 -60.92 3.84
CA ARG A 2 -36.64 -59.64 4.45
C ARG A 2 -35.54 -58.54 4.56
N LYS A 3 -34.24 -58.89 4.75
CA LYS A 3 -33.15 -57.92 4.85
C LYS A 3 -32.84 -57.26 3.47
N TYR A 4 -32.79 -58.04 2.40
CA TYR A 4 -32.53 -57.54 1.02
C TYR A 4 -33.67 -56.64 0.56
N LEU A 5 -34.91 -56.97 0.91
CA LEU A 5 -36.06 -56.11 0.57
C LEU A 5 -36.02 -54.74 1.27
N ARG A 6 -35.53 -54.70 2.54
CA ARG A 6 -35.33 -53.39 3.25
C ARG A 6 -34.24 -52.56 2.61
N TYR A 7 -33.12 -53.15 2.20
CA TYR A 7 -32.05 -52.43 1.50
C TYR A 7 -32.51 -51.93 0.12
N ALA A 8 -33.26 -52.72 -0.63
CA ALA A 8 -33.83 -52.33 -1.92
C ALA A 8 -34.84 -51.14 -1.74
N LEU A 9 -35.68 -51.18 -0.72
CA LEU A 9 -36.59 -50.08 -0.41
C LEU A 9 -35.85 -48.79 0.02
N LEU A 10 -34.78 -48.94 0.83
CA LEU A 10 -33.94 -47.79 1.23
C LEU A 10 -33.22 -47.16 0.01
N THR A 11 -32.65 -47.95 -0.87
CA THR A 11 -31.98 -47.41 -2.06
C THR A 11 -32.96 -46.73 -2.98
N LEU A 12 -34.16 -47.27 -3.13
CA LEU A 12 -35.23 -46.69 -3.94
C LEU A 12 -35.72 -45.35 -3.32
N LEU A 13 -35.86 -45.30 -1.99
CA LEU A 13 -36.23 -44.09 -1.25
C LEU A 13 -35.17 -42.99 -1.43
N TRP A 14 -33.87 -43.32 -1.25
CA TRP A 14 -32.79 -42.36 -1.44
C TRP A 14 -32.66 -41.91 -2.91
N GLY A 15 -32.89 -42.80 -3.85
CA GLY A 15 -32.97 -42.49 -5.27
C GLY A 15 -34.08 -41.46 -5.60
N ALA A 16 -35.27 -41.69 -5.00
CA ALA A 16 -36.41 -40.76 -5.16
C ALA A 16 -36.11 -39.39 -4.49
N VAL A 17 -35.50 -39.36 -3.33
CA VAL A 17 -35.08 -38.09 -2.65
C VAL A 17 -34.04 -37.34 -3.50
N ALA A 18 -33.03 -38.04 -4.04
CA ALA A 18 -32.03 -37.44 -4.91
C ALA A 18 -32.64 -36.87 -6.18
N ALA A 19 -33.52 -37.63 -6.83
CA ALA A 19 -34.26 -37.17 -8.01
C ALA A 19 -35.13 -35.95 -7.74
N TYR A 20 -35.83 -35.95 -6.59
CA TYR A 20 -36.61 -34.79 -6.14
C TYR A 20 -35.74 -33.53 -5.90
N VAL A 21 -34.61 -33.69 -5.23
CA VAL A 21 -33.66 -32.54 -4.98
C VAL A 21 -33.16 -31.98 -6.31
N VAL A 22 -32.77 -32.84 -7.26
CA VAL A 22 -32.32 -32.39 -8.61
C VAL A 22 -33.47 -31.71 -9.35
N TYR A 23 -34.65 -32.30 -9.33
CA TYR A 23 -35.84 -31.72 -9.98
C TYR A 23 -36.21 -30.37 -9.36
N ALA A 24 -36.29 -30.29 -8.03
CA ALA A 24 -36.59 -29.04 -7.30
C ALA A 24 -35.54 -27.95 -7.57
N GLY A 25 -34.26 -28.33 -7.60
CA GLY A 25 -33.15 -27.43 -7.93
C GLY A 25 -33.23 -26.85 -9.34
N THR A 26 -33.50 -27.71 -10.34
CA THR A 26 -33.66 -27.28 -11.75
C THR A 26 -34.95 -26.46 -11.97
N ALA A 27 -36.04 -26.80 -11.31
CA ALA A 27 -37.29 -26.04 -11.36
C ALA A 27 -37.15 -24.67 -10.75
N ALA A 28 -36.47 -24.57 -9.58
CA ALA A 28 -36.16 -23.29 -8.94
C ALA A 28 -35.27 -22.41 -9.81
N GLY A 29 -34.23 -23.00 -10.46
CA GLY A 29 -33.37 -22.29 -11.39
C GLY A 29 -34.13 -21.70 -12.59
N ARG A 30 -35.02 -22.48 -13.19
CA ARG A 30 -35.87 -22.01 -14.31
C ARG A 30 -36.80 -20.88 -13.93
N LEU A 31 -37.36 -20.91 -12.72
CA LEU A 31 -38.21 -19.84 -12.20
C LEU A 31 -37.43 -18.55 -11.93
N ARG A 32 -36.14 -18.63 -11.61
CA ARG A 32 -35.24 -17.48 -11.45
C ARG A 32 -34.79 -16.90 -12.79
N ALA A 33 -34.41 -17.74 -13.74
CA ALA A 33 -33.86 -17.33 -15.04
C ALA A 33 -34.77 -16.46 -15.89
N GLY A 34 -36.08 -16.48 -15.63
CA GLY A 34 -37.07 -15.66 -16.35
C GLY A 34 -37.36 -14.30 -15.70
N LYS A 35 -36.89 -14.04 -14.49
CA LYS A 35 -37.20 -12.81 -13.78
C LYS A 35 -36.23 -11.69 -14.12
N LYS A 36 -36.78 -10.51 -14.36
CA LYS A 36 -36.02 -9.28 -14.62
C LYS A 36 -36.15 -8.33 -13.44
N VAL A 37 -35.13 -7.51 -13.23
CA VAL A 37 -35.17 -6.41 -12.26
C VAL A 37 -36.16 -5.38 -12.79
N GLY A 38 -37.24 -5.18 -12.05
CA GLY A 38 -38.33 -4.25 -12.41
C GLY A 38 -38.21 -2.90 -11.70
N ARG A 39 -37.56 -2.85 -10.54
CA ARG A 39 -37.41 -1.64 -9.74
C ARG A 39 -36.08 -1.66 -8.95
N VAL A 40 -35.50 -0.47 -8.75
CA VAL A 40 -34.34 -0.25 -7.91
C VAL A 40 -34.76 0.60 -6.71
N GLU A 41 -34.61 0.07 -5.51
CA GLU A 41 -34.83 0.75 -4.24
C GLU A 41 -33.49 1.01 -3.60
N ILE A 42 -33.28 2.26 -3.21
CA ILE A 42 -32.02 2.71 -2.58
C ILE A 42 -32.39 3.29 -1.23
N GLU A 43 -31.87 2.69 -0.19
CA GLU A 43 -32.09 3.11 1.19
C GLU A 43 -30.77 3.53 1.82
N VAL A 44 -30.76 4.72 2.45
CA VAL A 44 -29.63 5.16 3.28
C VAL A 44 -29.98 4.81 4.71
N VAL A 45 -29.38 3.72 5.20
CA VAL A 45 -29.61 3.16 6.52
C VAL A 45 -28.81 3.97 7.54
N ASP A 46 -29.21 5.19 7.79
CA ASP A 46 -28.60 6.03 8.83
C ASP A 46 -29.68 6.88 9.52
N SER A 47 -29.74 6.72 10.83
CA SER A 47 -30.66 7.47 11.69
C SER A 47 -30.00 8.68 12.36
N SER A 48 -28.84 9.14 11.88
CA SER A 48 -28.13 10.24 12.53
C SER A 48 -28.84 11.59 12.28
N SER A 49 -28.93 12.41 13.32
CA SER A 49 -29.42 13.78 13.24
C SER A 49 -28.44 14.76 12.58
N MET A 50 -27.26 14.29 12.18
CA MET A 50 -26.18 15.12 11.63
C MET A 50 -26.38 15.49 10.15
N GLY A 51 -27.33 14.87 9.46
CA GLY A 51 -27.58 15.07 8.03
C GLY A 51 -27.05 13.94 7.15
N TYR A 52 -27.28 14.05 5.85
CA TYR A 52 -26.92 13.03 4.87
C TYR A 52 -25.91 13.57 3.86
N LEU A 53 -24.86 12.78 3.61
CA LEU A 53 -23.89 13.01 2.54
C LEU A 53 -24.26 12.26 1.26
N VAL A 54 -25.04 11.20 1.40
CA VAL A 54 -25.51 10.36 0.30
C VAL A 54 -27.03 10.49 0.17
N SER A 55 -27.50 10.60 -1.05
CA SER A 55 -28.94 10.53 -1.35
C SER A 55 -29.19 9.47 -2.41
N GLY A 56 -30.38 8.86 -2.37
CA GLY A 56 -30.76 7.87 -3.37
C GLY A 56 -30.76 8.41 -4.81
N ARG A 57 -30.87 9.74 -5.00
CA ARG A 57 -30.70 10.37 -6.32
C ARG A 57 -29.27 10.34 -6.78
N MET A 58 -28.31 10.69 -5.92
CA MET A 58 -26.89 10.64 -6.25
C MET A 58 -26.45 9.22 -6.64
N VAL A 59 -26.90 8.23 -5.90
CA VAL A 59 -26.56 6.83 -6.18
C VAL A 59 -27.13 6.38 -7.53
N ARG A 60 -28.35 6.77 -7.86
CA ARG A 60 -28.94 6.50 -9.19
C ARG A 60 -28.12 7.17 -10.30
N GLU A 61 -27.66 8.39 -10.09
CA GLU A 61 -26.79 9.11 -11.05
C GLU A 61 -25.46 8.41 -11.23
N TRP A 62 -24.82 7.92 -10.16
CA TRP A 62 -23.56 7.16 -10.25
C TRP A 62 -23.72 5.87 -11.05
N ILE A 63 -24.79 5.11 -10.77
CA ILE A 63 -25.09 3.88 -11.50
C ILE A 63 -25.36 4.19 -12.98
N ALA A 64 -26.13 5.23 -13.27
CA ALA A 64 -26.44 5.63 -14.64
C ALA A 64 -25.18 6.03 -15.44
N HIS A 65 -24.25 6.77 -14.80
CA HIS A 65 -23.00 7.18 -15.45
C HIS A 65 -21.99 6.04 -15.60
N SER A 66 -22.08 4.98 -14.78
CA SER A 66 -21.16 3.83 -14.87
C SER A 66 -21.46 2.90 -16.05
N GLY A 67 -22.65 3.03 -16.67
CA GLY A 67 -23.09 2.13 -17.73
C GLY A 67 -23.58 0.76 -17.24
N ILE A 68 -23.62 0.51 -15.93
CA ILE A 68 -24.12 -0.74 -15.35
C ILE A 68 -25.65 -0.82 -15.59
N LYS A 69 -26.06 -1.85 -16.30
CA LYS A 69 -27.49 -2.08 -16.55
C LYS A 69 -28.15 -2.74 -15.35
N THR A 70 -29.10 -2.07 -14.74
CA THR A 70 -29.86 -2.57 -13.59
C THR A 70 -31.29 -2.94 -14.00
N ASN A 71 -32.06 -1.98 -14.46
CA ASN A 71 -33.46 -2.16 -14.79
C ASN A 71 -33.67 -2.97 -16.07
N GLY A 72 -34.57 -3.93 -16.05
CA GLY A 72 -34.86 -4.81 -17.20
C GLY A 72 -33.83 -5.94 -17.42
N THR A 73 -32.74 -5.97 -16.65
CA THR A 73 -31.72 -7.02 -16.70
C THR A 73 -32.22 -8.27 -15.95
N ALA A 74 -31.86 -9.47 -16.44
CA ALA A 74 -32.17 -10.71 -15.73
C ALA A 74 -31.53 -10.68 -14.32
N VAL A 75 -32.22 -11.19 -13.31
CA VAL A 75 -31.74 -11.16 -11.91
C VAL A 75 -30.35 -11.77 -11.78
N ASP A 76 -30.10 -12.88 -12.49
CA ASP A 76 -28.81 -13.58 -12.45
C ASP A 76 -27.69 -12.88 -13.25
N ALA A 77 -28.04 -11.87 -14.05
CA ALA A 77 -27.10 -11.10 -14.89
C ALA A 77 -26.79 -9.70 -14.30
N VAL A 78 -27.33 -9.36 -13.14
CA VAL A 78 -27.01 -8.10 -12.45
C VAL A 78 -25.64 -8.22 -11.76
N GLU A 79 -24.73 -7.33 -12.09
CA GLU A 79 -23.39 -7.28 -11.50
C GLU A 79 -23.42 -6.57 -10.14
N LEU A 80 -23.98 -7.25 -9.10
CA LEU A 80 -24.12 -6.69 -7.76
C LEU A 80 -22.80 -6.19 -7.17
N ALA A 81 -21.76 -7.00 -7.26
CA ALA A 81 -20.43 -6.64 -6.78
C ALA A 81 -19.84 -5.39 -7.49
N ALA A 82 -20.16 -5.19 -8.79
CA ALA A 82 -19.74 -3.99 -9.51
C ALA A 82 -20.49 -2.75 -9.02
N ILE A 83 -21.76 -2.88 -8.68
CA ILE A 83 -22.58 -1.81 -8.09
C ILE A 83 -22.04 -1.43 -6.72
N GLU A 84 -21.78 -2.41 -5.85
CA GLU A 84 -21.20 -2.20 -4.53
C GLU A 84 -19.84 -1.52 -4.61
N ALA A 85 -18.94 -2.02 -5.47
CA ALA A 85 -17.62 -1.45 -5.67
C ALA A 85 -17.66 -0.01 -6.22
N LEU A 86 -18.62 0.29 -7.10
CA LEU A 86 -18.83 1.64 -7.63
C LEU A 86 -19.21 2.62 -6.53
N ILE A 87 -20.17 2.25 -5.69
CA ILE A 87 -20.69 3.10 -4.62
C ILE A 87 -19.66 3.25 -3.50
N ALA A 88 -18.97 2.16 -3.13
CA ALA A 88 -17.93 2.14 -2.10
C ALA A 88 -16.71 3.00 -2.43
N LYS A 89 -16.46 3.34 -3.71
CA LYS A 89 -15.38 4.30 -4.10
C LYS A 89 -15.57 5.69 -3.50
N ASN A 90 -16.76 6.05 -3.10
CA ASN A 90 -17.02 7.34 -2.47
C ASN A 90 -16.64 7.28 -0.99
N GLY A 91 -15.65 8.05 -0.60
CA GLY A 91 -15.06 8.00 0.74
C GLY A 91 -16.03 8.20 1.91
N PHE A 92 -17.17 8.83 1.69
CA PHE A 92 -18.22 9.01 2.71
C PHE A 92 -19.15 7.80 2.85
N VAL A 93 -19.03 6.78 2.01
CA VAL A 93 -19.75 5.51 2.13
C VAL A 93 -18.94 4.57 3.02
N GLU A 94 -19.54 4.05 4.06
CA GLU A 94 -18.92 3.09 4.96
C GLU A 94 -19.15 1.66 4.50
N ARG A 95 -20.41 1.35 4.17
CA ARG A 95 -20.84 0.02 3.75
C ARG A 95 -21.94 0.13 2.71
N VAL A 96 -21.93 -0.82 1.78
CA VAL A 96 -22.97 -0.99 0.76
C VAL A 96 -23.30 -2.47 0.69
N ASP A 97 -24.59 -2.77 0.72
CA ASP A 97 -25.11 -4.11 0.52
C ASP A 97 -26.13 -4.04 -0.63
N ALA A 98 -25.86 -4.72 -1.74
CA ALA A 98 -26.75 -4.81 -2.88
C ALA A 98 -27.30 -6.23 -3.03
N TYR A 99 -28.62 -6.38 -3.11
CA TYR A 99 -29.25 -7.67 -3.29
C TYR A 99 -30.55 -7.55 -4.10
N VAL A 100 -30.92 -8.64 -4.76
CA VAL A 100 -32.17 -8.71 -5.50
C VAL A 100 -33.15 -9.63 -4.78
N THR A 101 -34.32 -9.09 -4.47
CA THR A 101 -35.39 -9.88 -3.86
C THR A 101 -36.06 -10.81 -4.87
N TYR A 102 -36.78 -11.82 -4.36
CA TYR A 102 -37.50 -12.76 -5.21
C TYR A 102 -38.55 -12.07 -6.11
N GLY A 103 -39.07 -10.88 -5.68
CA GLY A 103 -39.96 -10.04 -6.48
C GLY A 103 -39.33 -9.31 -7.66
N GLY A 104 -38.01 -9.41 -7.85
CA GLY A 104 -37.28 -8.68 -8.91
C GLY A 104 -37.02 -7.21 -8.54
N VAL A 105 -36.96 -6.87 -7.26
CA VAL A 105 -36.56 -5.54 -6.78
C VAL A 105 -35.07 -5.61 -6.39
N LEU A 106 -34.29 -4.73 -6.97
CA LEU A 106 -32.89 -4.50 -6.56
C LEU A 106 -32.87 -3.54 -5.38
N HIS A 107 -32.47 -4.01 -4.22
CA HIS A 107 -32.24 -3.20 -3.04
C HIS A 107 -30.76 -2.83 -2.94
N ILE A 108 -30.49 -1.60 -2.56
CA ILE A 108 -29.15 -1.07 -2.33
C ILE A 108 -29.20 -0.32 -1.00
N ASP A 109 -28.70 -0.98 0.04
CA ASP A 109 -28.64 -0.45 1.39
C ASP A 109 -27.26 0.18 1.62
N ILE A 110 -27.25 1.45 2.01
CA ILE A 110 -26.03 2.24 2.13
C ILE A 110 -25.91 2.78 3.54
N SER A 111 -24.80 2.47 4.19
CA SER A 111 -24.41 3.12 5.45
C SER A 111 -23.37 4.19 5.14
N GLN A 112 -23.61 5.41 5.58
CA GLN A 112 -22.66 6.50 5.44
C GLN A 112 -21.73 6.58 6.65
N ARG A 113 -20.48 7.03 6.43
CA ARG A 113 -19.54 7.28 7.51
C ARG A 113 -20.01 8.41 8.39
N ARG A 114 -19.76 8.29 9.70
CA ARG A 114 -20.08 9.29 10.71
C ARG A 114 -18.83 10.04 11.12
N PRO A 115 -18.58 11.25 10.58
CA PRO A 115 -17.41 12.01 10.97
C PRO A 115 -17.56 12.57 12.38
N LEU A 116 -16.42 12.63 13.10
CA LEU A 116 -16.30 13.29 14.38
C LEU A 116 -16.13 14.81 14.22
N LEU A 117 -15.39 15.22 13.20
CA LEU A 117 -15.08 16.62 12.93
C LEU A 117 -14.84 16.86 11.43
N ARG A 118 -14.89 18.13 11.04
CA ARG A 118 -14.43 18.62 9.73
C ARG A 118 -13.11 19.38 9.92
N LEU A 119 -12.10 18.99 9.19
CA LEU A 119 -10.80 19.64 9.16
C LEU A 119 -10.78 20.62 7.98
N LEU A 120 -10.72 21.91 8.30
CA LEU A 120 -10.62 23.00 7.32
C LEU A 120 -9.33 23.77 7.60
N THR A 121 -8.26 23.35 6.93
CA THR A 121 -6.92 23.93 7.07
C THR A 121 -6.37 24.32 5.70
N ASP A 122 -5.16 24.86 5.63
CA ASP A 122 -4.52 25.30 4.39
C ASP A 122 -4.51 24.21 3.32
N GLY A 123 -5.47 24.29 2.39
CA GLY A 123 -5.60 23.37 1.25
C GLY A 123 -6.31 22.04 1.53
N VAL A 124 -6.75 21.77 2.76
CA VAL A 124 -7.48 20.54 3.13
C VAL A 124 -8.87 20.87 3.63
N ASP A 125 -9.89 20.28 3.01
CA ASP A 125 -11.28 20.31 3.44
C ASP A 125 -11.83 18.88 3.48
N SER A 126 -11.73 18.26 4.65
CA SER A 126 -12.00 16.84 4.82
C SER A 126 -12.73 16.56 6.12
N TYR A 127 -13.51 15.51 6.14
CA TYR A 127 -14.09 14.94 7.34
C TYR A 127 -13.18 13.86 7.93
N VAL A 128 -13.16 13.75 9.24
CA VAL A 128 -12.40 12.75 9.99
C VAL A 128 -13.35 11.97 10.89
N THR A 129 -13.32 10.64 10.81
CA THR A 129 -14.12 9.76 11.68
C THR A 129 -13.39 9.50 13.01
N PRO A 130 -14.09 8.98 14.04
CA PRO A 130 -13.44 8.59 15.31
C PRO A 130 -12.30 7.57 15.14
N GLU A 131 -12.39 6.71 14.13
CA GLU A 131 -11.40 5.68 13.81
C GLU A 131 -10.19 6.25 13.05
N GLY A 132 -10.19 7.55 12.75
CA GLY A 132 -9.14 8.21 11.98
C GLY A 132 -9.22 7.97 10.48
N TYR A 133 -10.41 7.65 9.94
CA TYR A 133 -10.62 7.62 8.51
C TYR A 133 -10.92 9.03 7.99
N VAL A 134 -10.25 9.42 6.91
CA VAL A 134 -10.38 10.75 6.29
C VAL A 134 -11.04 10.63 4.93
N PHE A 135 -11.93 11.55 4.61
CA PHE A 135 -12.53 11.68 3.29
C PHE A 135 -12.87 13.15 2.98
N ALA A 136 -12.81 13.51 1.70
CA ALA A 136 -13.06 14.88 1.26
C ALA A 136 -14.49 15.33 1.56
N ALA A 137 -14.66 16.57 1.99
CA ALA A 137 -15.97 17.16 2.20
C ALA A 137 -16.67 17.39 0.84
N PRO A 138 -17.88 16.85 0.61
CA PRO A 138 -18.62 17.10 -0.62
C PRO A 138 -19.02 18.58 -0.72
N ARG A 139 -18.89 19.16 -1.91
CA ARG A 139 -19.20 20.58 -2.15
C ARG A 139 -20.70 20.93 -1.95
N ALA A 140 -21.58 19.96 -2.16
CA ALA A 140 -23.02 20.18 -2.19
C ALA A 140 -23.74 19.89 -0.87
N SER A 141 -23.06 19.28 0.10
CA SER A 141 -23.66 18.89 1.38
C SER A 141 -22.66 19.06 2.52
N SER A 142 -23.17 19.37 3.70
CA SER A 142 -22.35 19.53 4.90
C SER A 142 -23.07 18.87 6.07
N LEU A 143 -22.28 18.21 6.92
CA LEU A 143 -22.79 17.63 8.17
C LEU A 143 -22.62 18.61 9.33
N TYR A 144 -23.48 18.51 10.30
CA TYR A 144 -23.38 19.31 11.53
C TYR A 144 -22.40 18.65 12.51
N VAL A 145 -21.12 19.00 12.33
CA VAL A 145 -20.00 18.52 13.17
C VAL A 145 -19.07 19.69 13.52
N PRO A 146 -18.27 19.60 14.60
CA PRO A 146 -17.26 20.58 14.91
C PRO A 146 -16.30 20.81 13.74
N VAL A 147 -15.94 22.08 13.50
CA VAL A 147 -14.96 22.44 12.46
C VAL A 147 -13.67 22.85 13.13
N VAL A 148 -12.59 22.18 12.77
CA VAL A 148 -11.21 22.49 13.21
C VAL A 148 -10.56 23.31 12.11
N THR A 149 -10.12 24.52 12.45
CA THR A 149 -9.45 25.46 11.54
C THR A 149 -8.06 25.80 12.07
N GLY A 150 -7.18 26.23 11.18
CA GLY A 150 -5.84 26.69 11.56
C GLY A 150 -4.82 26.46 10.46
N SER A 151 -3.57 26.82 10.75
CA SER A 151 -2.42 26.67 9.84
C SER A 151 -1.74 25.29 9.95
N TYR A 152 -2.38 24.31 10.55
CA TYR A 152 -1.87 22.95 10.65
C TYR A 152 -1.88 22.26 9.27
N ARG A 153 -0.77 21.64 8.92
CA ARG A 153 -0.67 20.77 7.73
C ARG A 153 -0.80 19.32 8.17
N PRO A 154 -1.88 18.64 7.78
CA PRO A 154 -2.05 17.24 8.08
C PRO A 154 -1.02 16.39 7.33
N PRO A 155 -0.67 15.19 7.83
CA PRO A 155 0.34 14.30 7.22
C PRO A 155 -0.14 13.61 5.93
N PHE A 156 -1.23 14.06 5.34
CA PHE A 156 -1.83 13.50 4.14
C PHE A 156 -2.23 14.60 3.15
N PRO A 157 -2.27 14.33 1.83
CA PRO A 157 -2.69 15.31 0.84
C PRO A 157 -4.18 15.60 0.88
N ALA A 158 -4.60 16.76 0.35
CA ALA A 158 -6.00 17.21 0.35
C ALA A 158 -7.00 16.24 -0.34
N SER A 159 -6.52 15.44 -1.27
CA SER A 159 -7.31 14.43 -1.97
C SER A 159 -7.32 13.06 -1.31
N TYR A 160 -6.68 12.92 -0.15
CA TYR A 160 -6.56 11.63 0.52
C TYR A 160 -7.91 11.13 1.01
N VAL A 161 -8.16 9.84 0.76
CA VAL A 161 -9.30 9.09 1.28
C VAL A 161 -8.78 7.78 1.84
N GLY A 162 -8.95 7.57 3.14
CA GLY A 162 -8.45 6.37 3.80
C GLY A 162 -8.14 6.56 5.28
N SER A 163 -7.57 5.54 5.89
CA SER A 163 -7.11 5.57 7.28
C SER A 163 -5.82 6.38 7.40
N VAL A 164 -5.79 7.37 8.30
CA VAL A 164 -4.57 8.15 8.60
C VAL A 164 -3.46 7.24 9.13
N ARG A 165 -3.81 6.23 9.93
CA ARG A 165 -2.83 5.28 10.45
C ARG A 165 -2.16 4.50 9.33
N GLU A 166 -2.95 3.92 8.42
CA GLU A 166 -2.40 3.17 7.28
C GLU A 166 -1.53 4.05 6.38
N HIS A 167 -1.93 5.30 6.18
CA HIS A 167 -1.12 6.25 5.41
C HIS A 167 0.23 6.52 6.07
N ILE A 168 0.24 6.74 7.39
CA ILE A 168 1.47 6.96 8.16
C ILE A 168 2.34 5.70 8.14
N ASP A 169 1.76 4.51 8.35
CA ASP A 169 2.49 3.25 8.36
C ASP A 169 3.14 2.97 6.98
N LEU A 170 2.43 3.24 5.88
CA LEU A 170 2.99 3.15 4.53
C LEU A 170 4.14 4.12 4.32
N ARG A 171 3.99 5.38 4.75
CA ARG A 171 5.04 6.39 4.63
C ARG A 171 6.27 6.04 5.46
N LEU A 172 6.08 5.52 6.67
CA LEU A 172 7.18 5.04 7.51
C LEU A 172 7.90 3.85 6.85
N GLY A 173 7.14 2.93 6.25
CA GLY A 173 7.72 1.81 5.50
C GLY A 173 8.56 2.27 4.31
N GLU A 174 8.10 3.24 3.52
CA GLU A 174 8.86 3.83 2.41
C GLU A 174 10.16 4.49 2.89
N ILE A 175 10.10 5.20 4.04
CA ILE A 175 11.28 5.83 4.66
C ILE A 175 12.27 4.77 5.13
N ASP A 176 11.79 3.71 5.79
CA ASP A 176 12.65 2.62 6.27
C ASP A 176 13.32 1.86 5.11
N GLU A 177 12.61 1.60 4.01
CA GLU A 177 13.19 1.04 2.79
C GLU A 177 14.29 1.94 2.21
N ARG A 178 14.02 3.24 2.14
CA ARG A 178 15.00 4.22 1.65
C ARG A 178 16.25 4.29 2.51
N ILE A 179 16.08 4.27 3.83
CA ILE A 179 17.19 4.21 4.79
C ILE A 179 17.98 2.91 4.58
N ALA A 180 17.32 1.77 4.41
CA ALA A 180 17.99 0.49 4.17
C ALA A 180 18.77 0.47 2.84
N GLU A 181 18.27 1.10 1.78
CA GLU A 181 19.01 1.29 0.53
C GLU A 181 20.29 2.10 0.74
N LEU A 182 20.20 3.25 1.42
CA LEU A 182 21.34 4.09 1.73
C LEU A 182 22.39 3.36 2.61
N GLU A 183 21.95 2.50 3.52
CA GLU A 183 22.86 1.65 4.29
C GLU A 183 23.58 0.62 3.41
N ARG A 184 22.87 0.02 2.45
CA ARG A 184 23.50 -0.90 1.46
C ARG A 184 24.55 -0.18 0.60
N GLU A 185 24.31 1.08 0.22
CA GLU A 185 25.30 1.90 -0.49
C GLU A 185 26.54 2.20 0.36
N LYS A 186 26.39 2.41 1.68
CA LYS A 186 27.51 2.65 2.61
C LYS A 186 28.39 1.43 2.82
N TYR A 187 27.84 0.22 2.79
CA TYR A 187 28.57 -0.99 3.10
C TYR A 187 29.83 -1.21 2.22
N PRO A 188 29.76 -1.10 0.87
CA PRO A 188 30.96 -1.21 0.04
C PRO A 188 31.96 -0.08 0.27
N LEU A 189 31.53 1.10 0.70
CA LEU A 189 32.42 2.21 1.04
C LEU A 189 33.23 1.91 2.29
N TYR A 190 32.62 1.39 3.35
CA TYR A 190 33.33 0.93 4.55
C TYR A 190 34.34 -0.19 4.24
N ARG A 191 34.00 -1.12 3.35
CA ARG A 191 34.96 -2.14 2.89
C ARG A 191 36.19 -1.51 2.21
N ARG A 192 35.94 -0.55 1.32
CA ARG A 192 37.03 0.19 0.62
C ARG A 192 37.86 1.01 1.60
N GLU A 193 37.26 1.62 2.59
CA GLU A 193 37.96 2.35 3.65
C GLU A 193 38.89 1.41 4.44
N MET A 194 38.36 0.27 4.91
CA MET A 194 39.17 -0.74 5.62
C MET A 194 40.32 -1.28 4.78
N GLU A 195 40.09 -1.56 3.50
CA GLU A 195 41.13 -2.00 2.58
C GLU A 195 42.21 -0.93 2.39
N ASN A 196 41.78 0.32 2.21
CA ASN A 196 42.69 1.46 2.07
C ASN A 196 43.55 1.67 3.33
N ASP A 197 42.97 1.54 4.52
CA ASP A 197 43.69 1.63 5.80
C ASP A 197 44.68 0.48 6.01
N ARG A 198 44.34 -0.75 5.58
CA ARG A 198 45.27 -1.89 5.55
C ARG A 198 46.47 -1.59 4.66
N ASN A 199 46.23 -1.02 3.46
CA ASN A 199 47.27 -0.65 2.52
C ASN A 199 48.20 0.44 3.08
N ILE A 200 47.64 1.48 3.72
CA ILE A 200 48.39 2.53 4.40
C ILE A 200 49.24 1.94 5.52
N SER A 201 48.68 1.03 6.31
CA SER A 201 49.41 0.35 7.40
C SER A 201 50.50 -0.54 6.90
N ALA A 202 50.28 -1.28 5.80
CA ALA A 202 51.32 -2.09 5.13
C ALA A 202 52.47 -1.22 4.62
N LEU A 203 52.15 -0.08 3.97
CA LEU A 203 53.18 0.87 3.53
C LEU A 203 53.98 1.47 4.68
N ARG A 204 53.36 1.72 5.85
CA ARG A 204 54.09 2.18 7.05
C ARG A 204 55.07 1.14 7.57
N ARG A 205 54.70 -0.15 7.54
CA ARG A 205 55.57 -1.26 8.00
C ARG A 205 56.67 -1.61 7.01
N MET A 206 56.54 -1.20 5.74
CA MET A 206 57.52 -1.50 4.71
C MET A 206 58.85 -0.81 5.03
N ARG A 207 59.84 -1.58 5.49
CA ARG A 207 61.20 -1.09 5.77
C ARG A 207 62.05 -1.35 4.54
N ILE A 208 62.72 -0.34 4.05
CA ILE A 208 63.74 -0.47 3.04
C ILE A 208 65.01 -0.94 3.78
N LYS A 209 65.34 -2.25 3.66
CA LYS A 209 66.53 -2.80 4.26
C LYS A 209 67.74 -2.36 3.42
N ARG A 210 68.66 -1.61 4.03
CA ARG A 210 69.97 -1.27 3.43
C ARG A 210 70.90 -2.40 3.75
N GLN A 211 71.35 -3.17 2.71
CA GLN A 211 72.36 -4.22 2.87
C GLN A 211 73.72 -3.54 2.83
N TRP A 212 74.30 -3.26 3.98
CA TRP A 212 75.51 -2.49 4.15
C TRP A 212 76.77 -3.23 3.71
N TRP A 213 76.78 -4.56 3.54
CA TRP A 213 77.89 -5.37 3.11
C TRP A 213 77.99 -5.52 1.58
N ARG A 214 77.06 -5.02 0.75
CA ARG A 214 77.21 -5.00 -0.71
C ARG A 214 77.82 -3.67 -1.14
N LEU A 215 79.12 -3.68 -1.39
CA LEU A 215 79.88 -2.53 -1.89
C LEU A 215 79.77 -2.31 -3.40
N GLU A 216 78.87 -3.04 -4.10
CA GLU A 216 78.61 -2.85 -5.53
C GLU A 216 77.81 -1.57 -5.76
N GLY A 217 78.46 -0.55 -6.34
CA GLY A 217 77.86 0.60 -6.94
C GLY A 217 77.03 1.45 -5.98
N SER A 218 77.65 2.11 -5.02
CA SER A 218 76.94 2.90 -4.02
C SER A 218 75.90 3.91 -4.63
N ARG A 219 76.22 4.46 -5.82
CA ARG A 219 75.29 5.40 -6.53
C ARG A 219 74.03 4.72 -7.08
N GLU A 220 74.19 3.51 -7.69
CA GLU A 220 73.03 2.76 -8.22
C GLU A 220 72.15 2.24 -7.10
N PHE A 221 72.72 1.81 -6.00
CA PHE A 221 71.98 1.37 -4.83
C PHE A 221 71.23 2.51 -4.20
N ASP A 222 71.83 3.66 -4.01
CA ASP A 222 71.15 4.86 -3.46
C ASP A 222 70.08 5.34 -4.39
N ALA A 223 70.29 5.35 -5.73
CA ALA A 223 69.22 5.69 -6.68
C ALA A 223 68.03 4.74 -6.63
N ARG A 224 68.25 3.41 -6.46
CA ARG A 224 67.16 2.43 -6.27
C ARG A 224 66.39 2.66 -4.95
N VAL A 225 67.10 2.95 -3.88
CA VAL A 225 66.50 3.26 -2.57
C VAL A 225 65.65 4.51 -2.66
N ASP A 226 66.12 5.55 -3.32
CA ASP A 226 65.36 6.81 -3.49
C ASP A 226 64.17 6.62 -4.40
N ALA A 227 64.27 5.88 -5.49
CA ALA A 227 63.13 5.51 -6.34
C ALA A 227 62.05 4.72 -5.57
N LEU A 228 62.47 3.78 -4.71
CA LEU A 228 61.51 3.06 -3.85
C LEU A 228 60.89 3.95 -2.79
N ARG A 229 61.62 4.92 -2.23
CA ARG A 229 61.10 5.92 -1.29
C ARG A 229 60.05 6.81 -1.98
N GLU A 230 60.37 7.28 -3.18
CA GLU A 230 59.44 8.11 -3.96
C GLU A 230 58.16 7.35 -4.34
N LYS A 231 58.31 6.11 -4.84
CA LYS A 231 57.17 5.21 -5.11
C LYS A 231 56.31 5.01 -3.87
N LYS A 232 56.92 4.74 -2.71
CA LYS A 232 56.22 4.61 -1.44
C LYS A 232 55.50 5.89 -1.03
N ALA A 233 56.11 7.05 -1.20
CA ALA A 233 55.49 8.37 -0.92
C ALA A 233 54.34 8.66 -1.87
N GLY A 234 54.46 8.33 -3.15
CA GLY A 234 53.41 8.44 -4.15
C GLY A 234 52.18 7.60 -3.80
N LEU A 235 52.37 6.31 -3.51
CA LEU A 235 51.31 5.41 -3.10
C LEU A 235 50.63 5.90 -1.82
N ARG A 236 51.39 6.40 -0.85
CA ARG A 236 50.82 6.96 0.38
C ARG A 236 49.95 8.19 0.14
N ARG A 237 50.34 9.07 -0.81
CA ARG A 237 49.51 10.22 -1.21
C ARG A 237 48.21 9.76 -1.86
N THR A 238 48.26 8.81 -2.78
CA THR A 238 47.11 8.25 -3.48
C THR A 238 46.10 7.60 -2.48
N TYR A 239 46.59 6.79 -1.54
CA TYR A 239 45.70 6.16 -0.56
C TYR A 239 45.08 7.16 0.41
N ARG A 240 45.82 8.20 0.80
CA ARG A 240 45.25 9.28 1.63
C ARG A 240 44.15 10.06 0.89
N TYR A 241 44.38 10.38 -0.37
CA TYR A 241 43.37 11.03 -1.21
C TYR A 241 42.10 10.16 -1.33
N ARG A 242 42.24 8.87 -1.62
CA ARG A 242 41.13 7.93 -1.67
C ARG A 242 40.37 7.84 -0.35
N ALA A 243 41.07 7.87 0.78
CA ALA A 243 40.41 7.88 2.09
C ALA A 243 39.57 9.13 2.31
N GLY A 244 40.02 10.31 1.86
CA GLY A 244 39.24 11.54 1.90
C GLY A 244 37.95 11.42 1.10
N VAL A 245 38.05 11.01 -0.16
CA VAL A 245 36.88 10.85 -1.05
C VAL A 245 35.86 9.86 -0.48
N ILE A 246 36.31 8.73 0.06
CA ILE A 246 35.43 7.73 0.66
C ILE A 246 34.69 8.30 1.87
N ARG A 247 35.37 9.07 2.72
CA ARG A 247 34.75 9.69 3.91
C ARG A 247 33.71 10.73 3.52
N GLU A 248 34.01 11.61 2.58
CA GLU A 248 33.06 12.58 2.07
C GLU A 248 31.78 11.91 1.55
N GLU A 249 31.90 10.79 0.85
CA GLU A 249 30.76 10.03 0.33
C GLU A 249 29.95 9.36 1.46
N ILE A 250 30.62 8.81 2.47
CA ILE A 250 29.95 8.26 3.66
C ILE A 250 29.19 9.35 4.42
N GLU A 251 29.79 10.53 4.59
CA GLU A 251 29.16 11.67 5.26
C GLU A 251 27.93 12.19 4.45
N ARG A 252 28.05 12.23 3.12
CA ARG A 252 26.92 12.60 2.25
C ARG A 252 25.74 11.66 2.43
N ILE A 253 25.98 10.34 2.41
CA ILE A 253 24.93 9.34 2.59
C ILE A 253 24.36 9.41 4.01
N ALA A 254 25.16 9.65 5.04
CA ALA A 254 24.69 9.82 6.41
C ALA A 254 23.77 11.05 6.55
N GLY A 255 24.11 12.14 5.86
CA GLY A 255 23.24 13.33 5.80
C GLY A 255 21.89 13.06 5.15
N LEU A 256 21.86 12.26 4.08
CA LEU A 256 20.60 11.86 3.44
C LEU A 256 19.74 10.98 4.36
N GLN A 257 20.35 10.02 5.07
CA GLN A 257 19.64 9.19 6.05
C GLN A 257 19.02 10.03 7.19
N GLU A 258 19.72 11.05 7.63
CA GLU A 258 19.19 11.94 8.68
C GLU A 258 18.05 12.84 8.16
N ALA A 259 18.12 13.28 6.91
CA ALA A 259 17.05 14.03 6.25
C ALA A 259 15.77 13.22 6.10
N GLU A 260 15.88 11.93 5.76
CA GLU A 260 14.71 11.03 5.65
C GLU A 260 14.06 10.71 7.00
N ARG A 261 14.81 10.81 8.10
CA ARG A 261 14.28 10.58 9.46
C ARG A 261 13.57 11.79 10.07
N ARG A 262 13.73 12.98 9.51
CA ARG A 262 13.09 14.23 9.95
C ARG A 262 11.76 14.47 9.28
#